data_d429f645e422a2da3d9c8252d2a77118
#
_entry.id   d429f645e422a2da3d9c8252d2a77118
#
_cell.length_a   1.000
_cell.length_b   1.000
_cell.length_c   1.000
_cell.angle_alpha   90.00
_cell.angle_beta   90.00
_cell.angle_gamma   90.00
#
_symmetry.space_group_name_H-M   'P 1'
#
loop_
_entity.id
_entity.type
_entity.pdbx_description
1 polymer ?
#
loop_
_entity_poly.entity_id
_entity_poly.type
_entity_poly.pdbx_seq_one_letter_code
_entity_poly.pdbx_strand_id
1 'polypeptide(L)'
;MAAKQLQFDEAARQSLLRGVEKLAKAVKATLGPSGRNVILDKKFGSPTITKDGVTVAKEIELEDPYENMGAQLVREVASKTSDIAGDGTTTATVLAEAIYREGLKNVTAGANPTSLQRGINKAVEAIVNELGRISKKVKDRTEIAQVATVSANWDTTIGEIIADAMDKVGKDGTITVEEAKSIETTLDVVEGMQFDKGYLSPYFVTSAESMEAVLENAYMLIFEKKISNLKDLLPVLEKVAKASRPLLIIAEDVEGEALATLVVNKLRGTLQVAAVKAPGFGDRRKAMMEDIAVLTGGRCITEDLGIKLESITLEDLGKAKRVTIDKENTTIVEGGGKQADIAARVAQIRRQIEETTSDYDREKLQERLAKLAGGVAVINVGAATETEMKEKKARVEDALHATRAAVEEGIVPGGGTALIRAQKVLDTLELTGDEKIGKEIVRRAIEAPLRQLADNAGQEGALIVQEVKKRKGAEGYNVATGEYVDLVKAGVVDPTKVTRSALQNAASISGLLLTTEAVIAELPEKDKAPAMPPGGGGMGGMDY
;
A
#
# COMPACT_ATOMS: atom_id res chain seq x y z
N MET A 1 -24.86 -12.50 -22.56
CA MET A 1 -23.63 -11.67 -22.55
C MET A 1 -23.99 -10.34 -23.19
N ALA A 2 -23.63 -9.22 -22.55
CA ALA A 2 -23.80 -7.90 -23.16
C ALA A 2 -22.95 -7.80 -24.43
N ALA A 3 -23.43 -7.08 -25.45
CA ALA A 3 -22.67 -6.84 -26.66
C ALA A 3 -21.41 -6.00 -26.32
N LYS A 4 -20.32 -6.25 -27.08
CA LYS A 4 -19.06 -5.54 -26.89
C LYS A 4 -18.84 -4.58 -28.07
N GLN A 5 -18.20 -3.46 -27.77
CA GLN A 5 -17.67 -2.55 -28.78
C GLN A 5 -16.14 -2.70 -28.83
N LEU A 6 -15.59 -2.59 -30.03
CA LEU A 6 -14.16 -2.81 -30.28
C LEU A 6 -13.56 -1.56 -30.94
N GLN A 7 -12.34 -1.26 -30.56
CA GLN A 7 -11.52 -0.23 -31.18
C GLN A 7 -10.14 -0.81 -31.47
N PHE A 8 -9.54 -0.47 -32.58
CA PHE A 8 -8.30 -1.08 -33.08
C PHE A 8 -7.24 -0.03 -33.40
N ASP A 9 -6.02 -0.51 -33.60
CA ASP A 9 -4.89 0.24 -34.14
C ASP A 9 -4.62 1.58 -33.39
N GLU A 10 -4.32 2.59 -34.16
CA GLU A 10 -4.00 3.94 -33.67
C GLU A 10 -5.18 4.57 -32.90
N ALA A 11 -6.43 4.32 -33.31
CA ALA A 11 -7.61 4.86 -32.62
C ALA A 11 -7.71 4.34 -31.19
N ALA A 12 -7.44 3.04 -30.98
CA ALA A 12 -7.41 2.43 -29.66
C ALA A 12 -6.31 3.04 -28.79
N ARG A 13 -5.09 3.14 -29.32
CA ARG A 13 -3.94 3.71 -28.60
C ARG A 13 -4.14 5.17 -28.23
N GLN A 14 -4.74 5.99 -29.10
CA GLN A 14 -5.04 7.39 -28.82
C GLN A 14 -6.13 7.56 -27.75
N SER A 15 -7.15 6.70 -27.75
CA SER A 15 -8.17 6.72 -26.70
C SER A 15 -7.57 6.37 -25.34
N LEU A 16 -6.74 5.34 -25.27
CA LEU A 16 -5.99 4.99 -24.06
C LEU A 16 -5.10 6.16 -23.58
N LEU A 17 -4.38 6.84 -24.51
CA LEU A 17 -3.52 7.98 -24.16
C LEU A 17 -4.33 9.12 -23.54
N ARG A 18 -5.48 9.47 -24.12
CA ARG A 18 -6.34 10.51 -23.53
C ARG A 18 -6.77 10.18 -22.10
N GLY A 19 -7.06 8.90 -21.83
CA GLY A 19 -7.38 8.45 -20.47
C GLY A 19 -6.20 8.58 -19.52
N VAL A 20 -5.02 8.13 -19.95
CA VAL A 20 -3.76 8.28 -19.20
C VAL A 20 -3.49 9.76 -18.88
N GLU A 21 -3.61 10.65 -19.86
CA GLU A 21 -3.35 12.08 -19.69
C GLU A 21 -4.34 12.77 -18.75
N LYS A 22 -5.64 12.41 -18.82
CA LYS A 22 -6.66 12.95 -17.92
C LYS A 22 -6.36 12.60 -16.47
N LEU A 23 -6.08 11.32 -16.17
CA LEU A 23 -5.71 10.89 -14.83
C LEU A 23 -4.39 11.52 -14.39
N ALA A 24 -3.35 11.45 -15.21
CA ALA A 24 -2.05 12.02 -14.87
C ALA A 24 -2.10 13.52 -14.61
N LYS A 25 -2.94 14.29 -15.34
CA LYS A 25 -3.10 15.72 -15.13
C LYS A 25 -3.65 16.08 -13.75
N ALA A 26 -4.57 15.28 -13.22
CA ALA A 26 -5.08 15.47 -11.87
C ALA A 26 -4.04 15.08 -10.81
N VAL A 27 -3.42 13.91 -10.98
CA VAL A 27 -2.47 13.38 -9.99
C VAL A 27 -1.20 14.21 -9.92
N LYS A 28 -0.58 14.58 -11.05
CA LYS A 28 0.70 15.32 -11.07
C LYS A 28 0.64 16.73 -10.48
N ALA A 29 -0.57 17.31 -10.36
CA ALA A 29 -0.76 18.60 -9.70
C ALA A 29 -0.42 18.54 -8.20
N THR A 30 -0.43 17.36 -7.58
CA THR A 30 -0.12 17.16 -6.16
C THR A 30 1.38 17.00 -5.87
N LEU A 31 2.23 16.86 -6.90
CA LEU A 31 3.64 16.48 -6.76
C LEU A 31 4.47 17.58 -6.11
N GLY A 32 5.22 17.20 -5.06
CA GLY A 32 6.27 17.99 -4.43
C GLY A 32 5.78 19.09 -3.47
N PRO A 33 6.70 19.90 -2.94
CA PRO A 33 6.40 20.92 -1.92
C PRO A 33 5.43 22.00 -2.42
N SER A 34 5.45 22.29 -3.71
CA SER A 34 4.52 23.23 -4.38
C SER A 34 3.28 22.54 -4.95
N GLY A 35 3.10 21.24 -4.65
CA GLY A 35 1.92 20.48 -5.04
C GLY A 35 0.65 21.07 -4.42
N ARG A 36 -0.47 20.97 -5.15
CA ARG A 36 -1.77 21.54 -4.78
C ARG A 36 -2.73 20.45 -4.36
N ASN A 37 -3.68 20.82 -3.52
CA ASN A 37 -4.76 19.93 -3.11
C ASN A 37 -5.70 19.65 -4.30
N VAL A 38 -6.24 18.44 -4.31
CA VAL A 38 -7.36 18.01 -5.16
C VAL A 38 -8.58 17.83 -4.27
N ILE A 39 -9.73 18.29 -4.73
CA ILE A 39 -11.00 18.13 -4.04
C ILE A 39 -11.75 17.00 -4.73
N LEU A 40 -12.13 15.99 -3.95
CA LEU A 40 -12.87 14.82 -4.39
C LEU A 40 -14.31 14.90 -3.89
N ASP A 41 -15.27 14.80 -4.81
CA ASP A 41 -16.69 14.74 -4.46
C ASP A 41 -17.03 13.40 -3.80
N LYS A 42 -17.89 13.42 -2.79
CA LYS A 42 -18.43 12.20 -2.16
C LYS A 42 -19.95 12.20 -2.26
N LYS A 43 -20.51 11.08 -2.67
CA LYS A 43 -21.99 10.89 -2.76
C LYS A 43 -22.68 11.15 -1.42
N PHE A 44 -22.00 10.94 -0.30
CA PHE A 44 -22.49 11.19 1.05
C PHE A 44 -21.38 11.83 1.88
N GLY A 45 -21.69 12.91 2.61
CA GLY A 45 -20.75 13.63 3.46
C GLY A 45 -20.08 14.82 2.78
N SER A 46 -19.06 15.36 3.40
CA SER A 46 -18.29 16.50 2.87
C SER A 46 -17.27 16.03 1.83
N PRO A 47 -16.93 16.86 0.84
CA PRO A 47 -15.86 16.57 -0.10
C PRO A 47 -14.54 16.29 0.63
N THR A 48 -13.75 15.37 0.09
CA THR A 48 -12.41 15.07 0.62
C THR A 48 -11.38 15.98 -0.05
N ILE A 49 -10.51 16.56 0.73
CA ILE A 49 -9.37 17.35 0.24
C ILE A 49 -8.10 16.54 0.49
N THR A 50 -7.32 16.30 -0.56
CA THR A 50 -6.11 15.47 -0.45
C THR A 50 -5.01 15.95 -1.39
N LYS A 51 -3.74 15.62 -1.03
CA LYS A 51 -2.57 15.69 -1.91
C LYS A 51 -2.05 14.30 -2.26
N ASP A 52 -2.61 13.24 -1.68
CA ASP A 52 -2.16 11.89 -1.97
C ASP A 52 -2.54 11.46 -3.39
N GLY A 53 -1.52 11.08 -4.17
CA GLY A 53 -1.67 10.72 -5.58
C GLY A 53 -2.48 9.45 -5.80
N VAL A 54 -2.37 8.45 -4.92
CA VAL A 54 -3.13 7.19 -5.07
C VAL A 54 -4.60 7.39 -4.76
N THR A 55 -4.94 8.18 -3.75
CA THR A 55 -6.33 8.54 -3.43
C THR A 55 -6.97 9.28 -4.59
N VAL A 56 -6.26 10.27 -5.17
CA VAL A 56 -6.76 10.97 -6.36
C VAL A 56 -6.95 10.02 -7.54
N ALA A 57 -5.99 9.13 -7.79
CA ALA A 57 -6.06 8.19 -8.90
C ALA A 57 -7.22 7.18 -8.78
N LYS A 58 -7.54 6.74 -7.55
CA LYS A 58 -8.62 5.78 -7.26
C LYS A 58 -10.01 6.36 -7.54
N GLU A 59 -10.21 7.67 -7.36
CA GLU A 59 -11.51 8.34 -7.55
C GLU A 59 -11.78 8.73 -9.00
N ILE A 60 -10.78 8.63 -9.90
CA ILE A 60 -10.98 9.01 -11.31
C ILE A 60 -11.63 7.88 -12.08
N GLU A 61 -12.83 8.14 -12.53
CA GLU A 61 -13.59 7.30 -13.47
C GLU A 61 -14.06 8.17 -14.64
N LEU A 62 -13.81 7.70 -15.87
CA LEU A 62 -14.12 8.46 -17.07
C LEU A 62 -15.34 7.88 -17.79
N GLU A 63 -16.14 8.77 -18.37
CA GLU A 63 -17.39 8.40 -19.07
C GLU A 63 -17.12 7.56 -20.34
N ASP A 64 -16.07 7.89 -21.10
CA ASP A 64 -15.65 7.10 -22.27
C ASP A 64 -14.96 5.80 -21.81
N PRO A 65 -15.50 4.62 -22.15
CA PRO A 65 -14.98 3.35 -21.66
C PRO A 65 -13.56 3.04 -22.15
N TYR A 66 -13.15 3.52 -23.31
CA TYR A 66 -11.81 3.32 -23.85
C TYR A 66 -10.79 4.22 -23.14
N GLU A 67 -11.15 5.48 -22.91
CA GLU A 67 -10.31 6.39 -22.11
C GLU A 67 -10.23 5.90 -20.67
N ASN A 68 -11.35 5.41 -20.12
CA ASN A 68 -11.38 4.88 -18.75
C ASN A 68 -10.43 3.68 -18.56
N MET A 69 -10.30 2.80 -19.56
CA MET A 69 -9.31 1.71 -19.49
C MET A 69 -7.88 2.25 -19.39
N GLY A 70 -7.54 3.30 -20.15
CA GLY A 70 -6.23 3.96 -20.04
C GLY A 70 -5.99 4.55 -18.65
N ALA A 71 -7.00 5.22 -18.09
CA ALA A 71 -6.95 5.75 -16.73
C ALA A 71 -6.80 4.63 -15.69
N GLN A 72 -7.58 3.55 -15.79
CA GLN A 72 -7.51 2.41 -14.88
C GLN A 72 -6.14 1.73 -14.86
N LEU A 73 -5.48 1.58 -16.01
CA LEU A 73 -4.14 0.99 -16.08
C LEU A 73 -3.09 1.85 -15.38
N VAL A 74 -3.17 3.19 -15.51
CA VAL A 74 -2.27 4.08 -14.76
C VAL A 74 -2.64 4.15 -13.29
N ARG A 75 -3.92 4.05 -12.92
CA ARG A 75 -4.33 3.87 -11.53
C ARG A 75 -3.70 2.62 -10.90
N GLU A 76 -3.58 1.53 -11.67
CA GLU A 76 -2.89 0.33 -11.19
C GLU A 76 -1.40 0.57 -10.95
N VAL A 77 -0.72 1.40 -11.77
CA VAL A 77 0.67 1.82 -11.52
C VAL A 77 0.80 2.49 -10.16
N ALA A 78 -0.08 3.46 -9.85
CA ALA A 78 -0.07 4.15 -8.58
C ALA A 78 -0.34 3.19 -7.40
N SER A 79 -1.37 2.34 -7.51
CA SER A 79 -1.73 1.37 -6.47
C SER A 79 -0.60 0.36 -6.21
N LYS A 80 -0.02 -0.24 -7.27
CA LYS A 80 1.12 -1.16 -7.15
C LYS A 80 2.34 -0.51 -6.48
N THR A 81 2.59 0.76 -6.79
CA THR A 81 3.72 1.49 -6.19
C THR A 81 3.47 1.75 -4.70
N SER A 82 2.23 2.09 -4.33
CA SER A 82 1.80 2.17 -2.93
C SER A 82 1.98 0.84 -2.21
N ASP A 83 1.52 -0.27 -2.79
CA ASP A 83 1.60 -1.61 -2.17
C ASP A 83 3.06 -2.04 -1.90
N ILE A 84 3.99 -1.72 -2.82
CA ILE A 84 5.40 -2.17 -2.74
C ILE A 84 6.25 -1.25 -1.86
N ALA A 85 6.06 0.07 -2.00
CA ALA A 85 6.95 1.07 -1.43
C ALA A 85 6.25 2.06 -0.48
N GLY A 86 4.93 2.04 -0.43
CA GLY A 86 4.10 2.89 0.41
C GLY A 86 4.08 4.37 0.03
N ASP A 87 4.90 4.77 -0.96
CA ASP A 87 5.04 6.15 -1.44
C ASP A 87 5.43 6.14 -2.93
N GLY A 88 5.57 7.34 -3.54
CA GLY A 88 6.01 7.51 -4.94
C GLY A 88 4.92 7.31 -5.99
N THR A 89 3.67 7.25 -5.60
CA THR A 89 2.50 7.01 -6.46
C THR A 89 2.34 8.08 -7.55
N THR A 90 2.54 9.34 -7.19
CA THR A 90 2.51 10.47 -8.13
C THR A 90 3.68 10.42 -9.11
N THR A 91 4.89 10.11 -8.63
CA THR A 91 6.08 9.94 -9.47
C THR A 91 5.90 8.81 -10.48
N ALA A 92 5.34 7.68 -10.03
CA ALA A 92 5.04 6.54 -10.91
C ALA A 92 4.03 6.91 -12.01
N THR A 93 2.99 7.66 -11.67
CA THR A 93 2.00 8.18 -12.63
C THR A 93 2.63 9.10 -13.67
N VAL A 94 3.50 10.03 -13.23
CA VAL A 94 4.23 10.96 -14.13
C VAL A 94 5.15 10.18 -15.08
N LEU A 95 5.86 9.18 -14.58
CA LEU A 95 6.74 8.33 -15.38
C LEU A 95 5.94 7.49 -16.38
N ALA A 96 4.80 6.92 -15.98
CA ALA A 96 3.95 6.13 -16.87
C ALA A 96 3.39 6.98 -18.03
N GLU A 97 2.88 8.17 -17.72
CA GLU A 97 2.43 9.13 -18.75
C GLU A 97 3.57 9.46 -19.72
N ALA A 98 4.77 9.75 -19.21
CA ALA A 98 5.91 10.15 -20.02
C ALA A 98 6.42 9.02 -20.90
N ILE A 99 6.55 7.80 -20.39
CA ILE A 99 6.99 6.62 -21.16
C ILE A 99 5.98 6.31 -22.25
N TYR A 100 4.68 6.27 -21.91
CA TYR A 100 3.63 5.95 -22.87
C TYR A 100 3.52 7.00 -23.97
N ARG A 101 3.52 8.29 -23.63
CA ARG A 101 3.46 9.40 -24.59
C ARG A 101 4.65 9.39 -25.56
N GLU A 102 5.90 9.24 -25.05
CA GLU A 102 7.09 9.19 -25.89
C GLU A 102 7.12 7.89 -26.71
N GLY A 103 6.71 6.77 -26.14
CA GLY A 103 6.63 5.49 -26.84
C GLY A 103 5.64 5.51 -28.00
N LEU A 104 4.45 6.04 -27.79
CA LEU A 104 3.39 6.10 -28.80
C LEU A 104 3.80 6.91 -30.03
N LYS A 105 4.54 8.02 -29.86
CA LYS A 105 5.09 8.79 -30.99
C LYS A 105 5.93 7.91 -31.92
N ASN A 106 6.72 7.00 -31.35
CA ASN A 106 7.60 6.12 -32.11
C ASN A 106 6.83 4.94 -32.72
N VAL A 107 5.80 4.40 -32.04
CA VAL A 107 4.92 3.36 -32.60
C VAL A 107 4.16 3.92 -33.81
N THR A 108 3.59 5.12 -33.69
CA THR A 108 2.92 5.82 -34.81
C THR A 108 3.88 6.10 -35.97
N ALA A 109 5.18 6.33 -35.67
CA ALA A 109 6.22 6.46 -36.69
C ALA A 109 6.70 5.15 -37.33
N GLY A 110 6.13 4.00 -36.92
CA GLY A 110 6.37 2.69 -37.52
C GLY A 110 7.42 1.82 -36.79
N ALA A 111 7.87 2.22 -35.60
CA ALA A 111 8.74 1.37 -34.77
C ALA A 111 7.97 0.15 -34.22
N ASN A 112 8.65 -1.00 -34.15
CA ASN A 112 8.05 -2.23 -33.65
C ASN A 112 7.79 -2.15 -32.12
N PRO A 113 6.52 -2.22 -31.67
CA PRO A 113 6.16 -2.03 -30.24
C PRO A 113 6.84 -3.03 -29.30
N THR A 114 6.95 -4.30 -29.71
CA THR A 114 7.59 -5.35 -28.90
C THR A 114 9.10 -5.10 -28.73
N SER A 115 9.76 -4.60 -29.76
CA SER A 115 11.18 -4.25 -29.70
C SER A 115 11.40 -2.99 -28.85
N LEU A 116 10.49 -2.00 -28.94
CA LEU A 116 10.49 -0.84 -28.04
C LEU A 116 10.36 -1.28 -26.57
N GLN A 117 9.40 -2.15 -26.27
CA GLN A 117 9.18 -2.68 -24.92
C GLN A 117 10.43 -3.38 -24.37
N ARG A 118 11.10 -4.22 -25.18
CA ARG A 118 12.37 -4.85 -24.78
C ARG A 118 13.46 -3.82 -24.48
N GLY A 119 13.57 -2.78 -25.31
CA GLY A 119 14.52 -1.70 -25.10
C GLY A 119 14.22 -0.88 -23.84
N ILE A 120 12.95 -0.61 -23.57
CA ILE A 120 12.47 0.04 -22.33
C ILE A 120 12.88 -0.80 -21.11
N ASN A 121 12.57 -2.10 -21.11
CA ASN A 121 12.88 -2.98 -19.99
C ASN A 121 14.38 -3.05 -19.69
N LYS A 122 15.24 -3.21 -20.71
CA LYS A 122 16.70 -3.20 -20.54
C LYS A 122 17.23 -1.87 -20.01
N ALA A 123 16.68 -0.75 -20.46
CA ALA A 123 17.05 0.58 -19.98
C ALA A 123 16.63 0.80 -18.52
N VAL A 124 15.43 0.36 -18.15
CA VAL A 124 14.94 0.44 -16.77
C VAL A 124 15.78 -0.42 -15.84
N GLU A 125 16.11 -1.64 -16.22
CA GLU A 125 17.00 -2.51 -15.45
C GLU A 125 18.38 -1.86 -15.21
N ALA A 126 18.98 -1.27 -16.24
CA ALA A 126 20.25 -0.56 -16.10
C ALA A 126 20.15 0.62 -15.13
N ILE A 127 19.07 1.43 -15.20
CA ILE A 127 18.84 2.56 -14.30
C ILE A 127 18.61 2.07 -12.86
N VAL A 128 17.82 1.01 -12.65
CA VAL A 128 17.55 0.45 -11.31
C VAL A 128 18.84 -0.04 -10.66
N ASN A 129 19.70 -0.73 -11.41
CA ASN A 129 21.01 -1.16 -10.94
C ASN A 129 21.91 0.05 -10.56
N GLU A 130 21.87 1.12 -11.35
CA GLU A 130 22.63 2.34 -11.06
C GLU A 130 22.06 3.09 -9.84
N LEU A 131 20.72 3.14 -9.66
CA LEU A 131 20.11 3.68 -8.45
C LEU A 131 20.58 2.93 -7.20
N GLY A 132 20.62 1.59 -7.25
CA GLY A 132 21.18 0.78 -6.17
C GLY A 132 22.66 1.08 -5.89
N ARG A 133 23.46 1.33 -6.94
CA ARG A 133 24.89 1.68 -6.81
C ARG A 133 25.13 3.03 -6.16
N ILE A 134 24.31 4.05 -6.47
CA ILE A 134 24.43 5.40 -5.90
C ILE A 134 23.70 5.53 -4.56
N SER A 135 22.94 4.54 -4.17
CA SER A 135 22.20 4.53 -2.90
C SER A 135 23.12 4.57 -1.70
N LYS A 136 22.72 5.35 -0.70
CA LYS A 136 23.42 5.49 0.58
C LYS A 136 22.58 4.89 1.67
N LYS A 137 23.13 3.93 2.43
CA LYS A 137 22.42 3.31 3.56
C LYS A 137 22.12 4.33 4.65
N VAL A 138 20.91 4.28 5.18
CA VAL A 138 20.49 5.06 6.35
C VAL A 138 21.11 4.43 7.60
N LYS A 139 21.88 5.21 8.37
CA LYS A 139 22.72 4.70 9.46
C LYS A 139 22.16 4.95 10.84
N ASP A 140 21.65 6.14 11.09
CA ASP A 140 21.31 6.61 12.42
C ASP A 140 19.93 7.26 12.50
N ARG A 141 19.49 7.55 13.74
CA ARG A 141 18.21 8.19 14.05
C ARG A 141 18.03 9.52 13.33
N THR A 142 19.13 10.29 13.16
CA THR A 142 19.05 11.62 12.54
C THR A 142 18.71 11.49 11.04
N GLU A 143 19.36 10.55 10.34
CA GLU A 143 19.06 10.28 8.92
C GLU A 143 17.62 9.75 8.77
N ILE A 144 17.14 8.91 9.71
CA ILE A 144 15.73 8.45 9.76
C ILE A 144 14.78 9.64 9.91
N ALA A 145 15.03 10.52 10.88
CA ALA A 145 14.21 11.70 11.11
C ALA A 145 14.17 12.63 9.89
N GLN A 146 15.28 12.80 9.18
CA GLN A 146 15.35 13.58 7.95
C GLN A 146 14.45 13.01 6.84
N VAL A 147 14.54 11.69 6.59
CA VAL A 147 13.68 11.02 5.60
C VAL A 147 12.21 11.20 5.96
N ALA A 148 11.85 10.92 7.20
CA ALA A 148 10.48 11.04 7.69
C ALA A 148 9.96 12.49 7.58
N THR A 149 10.79 13.48 7.93
CA THR A 149 10.46 14.91 7.82
C THR A 149 10.14 15.31 6.39
N VAL A 150 10.99 14.91 5.43
CA VAL A 150 10.79 15.23 4.01
C VAL A 150 9.49 14.61 3.49
N SER A 151 9.26 13.34 3.78
CA SER A 151 8.05 12.63 3.37
C SER A 151 6.79 13.17 4.06
N ALA A 152 6.93 13.72 5.27
CA ALA A 152 5.85 14.40 6.01
C ALA A 152 5.64 15.87 5.56
N ASN A 153 6.04 16.28 4.37
CA ASN A 153 5.96 17.66 3.89
C ASN A 153 6.71 18.68 4.79
N TRP A 154 7.91 18.33 5.25
CA TRP A 154 8.78 19.14 6.12
C TRP A 154 8.23 19.35 7.55
N ASP A 155 7.32 18.49 7.99
CA ASP A 155 6.85 18.46 9.38
C ASP A 155 7.89 17.73 10.25
N THR A 156 8.72 18.51 10.94
CA THR A 156 9.78 17.98 11.82
C THR A 156 9.22 17.22 13.01
N THR A 157 8.01 17.56 13.47
CA THR A 157 7.36 16.87 14.59
C THR A 157 7.01 15.43 14.22
N ILE A 158 6.46 15.23 13.02
CA ILE A 158 6.20 13.90 12.49
C ILE A 158 7.52 13.14 12.28
N GLY A 159 8.54 13.81 11.72
CA GLY A 159 9.84 13.20 11.51
C GLY A 159 10.48 12.64 12.78
N GLU A 160 10.49 13.42 13.84
CA GLU A 160 11.03 13.03 15.15
C GLU A 160 10.23 11.88 15.78
N ILE A 161 8.89 11.93 15.74
CA ILE A 161 8.03 10.87 16.29
C ILE A 161 8.27 9.54 15.60
N ILE A 162 8.41 9.53 14.26
CA ILE A 162 8.70 8.31 13.50
C ILE A 162 10.09 7.78 13.84
N ALA A 163 11.10 8.65 13.94
CA ALA A 163 12.44 8.23 14.32
C ALA A 163 12.47 7.65 15.74
N ASP A 164 11.76 8.25 16.69
CA ASP A 164 11.63 7.74 18.06
C ASP A 164 10.88 6.39 18.09
N ALA A 165 9.84 6.24 17.27
CA ALA A 165 9.13 4.98 17.15
C ALA A 165 10.07 3.86 16.66
N MET A 166 10.83 4.12 15.58
CA MET A 166 11.79 3.15 15.04
C MET A 166 12.95 2.84 16.00
N ASP A 167 13.39 3.81 16.78
CA ASP A 167 14.43 3.59 17.80
C ASP A 167 13.94 2.67 18.92
N LYS A 168 12.68 2.85 19.36
CA LYS A 168 12.07 2.06 20.44
C LYS A 168 11.75 0.62 20.06
N VAL A 169 11.18 0.38 18.87
CA VAL A 169 10.77 -0.97 18.44
C VAL A 169 11.78 -1.64 17.50
N GLY A 170 12.83 -0.94 17.09
CA GLY A 170 13.82 -1.41 16.13
C GLY A 170 13.38 -1.20 14.67
N LYS A 171 14.32 -1.41 13.73
CA LYS A 171 14.12 -1.17 12.30
C LYS A 171 13.01 -2.04 11.69
N ASP A 172 12.88 -3.26 12.17
CA ASP A 172 11.89 -4.26 11.73
C ASP A 172 10.67 -4.30 12.65
N GLY A 173 10.58 -3.38 13.63
CA GLY A 173 9.51 -3.30 14.60
C GLY A 173 8.19 -2.83 14.01
N THR A 174 7.10 -3.25 14.61
CA THR A 174 5.76 -2.84 14.18
C THR A 174 5.44 -1.44 14.68
N ILE A 175 5.04 -0.56 13.77
CA ILE A 175 4.56 0.79 14.06
C ILE A 175 3.20 0.94 13.40
N THR A 176 2.20 1.34 14.19
CA THR A 176 0.83 1.63 13.73
C THR A 176 0.49 3.10 13.92
N VAL A 177 -0.40 3.61 13.11
CA VAL A 177 -0.87 4.99 13.17
C VAL A 177 -2.36 5.00 13.49
N GLU A 178 -2.73 5.63 14.58
CA GLU A 178 -4.09 5.64 15.09
C GLU A 178 -4.63 7.06 15.29
N GLU A 179 -5.95 7.19 15.33
CA GLU A 179 -6.60 8.46 15.61
C GLU A 179 -6.67 8.69 17.12
N ALA A 180 -6.08 9.81 17.59
CA ALA A 180 -6.19 10.21 18.98
C ALA A 180 -7.53 10.90 19.28
N LYS A 181 -7.95 10.83 20.53
CA LYS A 181 -9.07 11.64 21.04
C LYS A 181 -8.62 13.04 21.49
N SER A 182 -7.31 13.28 21.52
CA SER A 182 -6.67 14.54 21.90
C SER A 182 -6.24 15.34 20.67
N ILE A 183 -5.91 16.62 20.87
CA ILE A 183 -5.35 17.47 19.80
C ILE A 183 -3.86 17.15 19.58
N GLU A 184 -3.18 16.64 20.59
CA GLU A 184 -1.75 16.34 20.53
C GLU A 184 -1.49 14.97 19.93
N THR A 185 -0.44 14.89 19.11
CA THR A 185 0.08 13.63 18.57
C THR A 185 1.07 13.02 19.56
N THR A 186 0.87 11.76 19.96
CA THR A 186 1.69 11.07 20.95
C THR A 186 2.23 9.75 20.40
N LEU A 187 3.32 9.27 21.02
CA LEU A 187 3.91 7.97 20.74
C LEU A 187 3.84 7.09 21.98
N ASP A 188 3.12 6.00 21.89
CA ASP A 188 3.06 4.95 22.90
C ASP A 188 3.72 3.67 22.39
N VAL A 189 4.36 2.93 23.31
CA VAL A 189 4.86 1.59 23.01
C VAL A 189 4.08 0.61 23.88
N VAL A 190 3.39 -0.30 23.21
CA VAL A 190 2.48 -1.25 23.85
C VAL A 190 2.84 -2.68 23.48
N GLU A 191 2.37 -3.62 24.27
CA GLU A 191 2.50 -5.04 23.95
C GLU A 191 1.67 -5.38 22.72
N GLY A 192 2.28 -6.05 21.77
CA GLY A 192 1.64 -6.38 20.51
C GLY A 192 2.55 -7.16 19.57
N MET A 193 1.99 -7.56 18.45
CA MET A 193 2.70 -8.34 17.43
C MET A 193 2.06 -8.16 16.07
N GLN A 194 2.88 -8.17 15.02
CA GLN A 194 2.42 -8.30 13.63
C GLN A 194 2.93 -9.58 13.00
N PHE A 195 2.11 -10.22 12.16
CA PHE A 195 2.50 -11.36 11.34
C PHE A 195 1.90 -11.28 9.93
N ASP A 196 2.60 -11.90 8.98
CA ASP A 196 2.41 -11.85 7.53
C ASP A 196 1.26 -12.76 7.04
N LYS A 197 0.06 -12.57 7.56
CA LYS A 197 -1.18 -13.22 7.09
C LYS A 197 -2.33 -12.21 7.16
N GLY A 198 -2.92 -11.94 6.01
CA GLY A 198 -4.10 -11.08 5.90
C GLY A 198 -5.41 -11.86 6.01
N TYR A 199 -6.52 -11.15 5.80
CA TYR A 199 -7.85 -11.74 5.89
C TYR A 199 -8.11 -12.79 4.80
N LEU A 200 -8.83 -13.86 5.14
CA LEU A 200 -9.20 -14.93 4.21
C LEU A 200 -10.27 -14.51 3.20
N SER A 201 -10.99 -13.43 3.46
CA SER A 201 -12.02 -12.92 2.57
C SER A 201 -12.10 -11.40 2.65
N PRO A 202 -12.16 -10.68 1.51
CA PRO A 202 -12.38 -9.23 1.48
C PRO A 202 -13.69 -8.80 2.15
N TYR A 203 -14.65 -9.70 2.28
CA TYR A 203 -15.92 -9.42 2.97
C TYR A 203 -15.78 -9.20 4.48
N PHE A 204 -14.61 -9.51 5.08
CA PHE A 204 -14.32 -9.17 6.47
C PHE A 204 -13.96 -7.71 6.68
N VAL A 205 -13.62 -6.98 5.64
CA VAL A 205 -13.26 -5.55 5.68
C VAL A 205 -14.33 -4.73 6.39
N THR A 206 -13.90 -3.85 7.30
CA THR A 206 -14.75 -2.92 8.04
C THR A 206 -14.57 -1.48 7.57
N SER A 207 -13.36 -1.15 7.06
CA SER A 207 -13.03 0.15 6.46
C SER A 207 -12.79 -0.02 4.97
N ALA A 208 -13.74 0.39 4.14
CA ALA A 208 -13.60 0.32 2.68
C ALA A 208 -12.53 1.28 2.14
N GLU A 209 -12.19 2.31 2.87
CA GLU A 209 -11.18 3.31 2.49
C GLU A 209 -9.76 2.74 2.60
N SER A 210 -9.42 2.11 3.74
CA SER A 210 -8.12 1.46 3.97
C SER A 210 -8.09 -0.01 3.54
N MET A 211 -9.23 -0.61 3.17
CA MET A 211 -9.36 -2.05 2.89
C MET A 211 -8.91 -2.92 4.07
N GLU A 212 -9.21 -2.50 5.28
CA GLU A 212 -8.84 -3.18 6.52
C GLU A 212 -10.05 -3.71 7.28
N ALA A 213 -9.87 -4.81 7.99
CA ALA A 213 -10.78 -5.30 9.01
C ALA A 213 -10.24 -4.89 10.39
N VAL A 214 -10.93 -3.97 11.05
CA VAL A 214 -10.57 -3.50 12.40
C VAL A 214 -11.55 -4.09 13.40
N LEU A 215 -11.01 -4.77 14.42
CA LEU A 215 -11.76 -5.42 15.49
C LEU A 215 -11.33 -4.81 16.84
N GLU A 216 -12.25 -4.09 17.50
CA GLU A 216 -12.00 -3.45 18.80
C GLU A 216 -12.41 -4.37 19.95
N ASN A 217 -11.56 -4.50 20.97
CA ASN A 217 -11.78 -5.37 22.12
C ASN A 217 -12.11 -6.80 21.75
N ALA A 218 -11.35 -7.37 20.79
CA ALA A 218 -11.62 -8.63 20.17
C ALA A 218 -11.29 -9.83 21.05
N TYR A 219 -12.06 -10.90 20.91
CA TYR A 219 -11.64 -12.25 21.25
C TYR A 219 -10.82 -12.87 20.14
N MET A 220 -9.91 -13.78 20.47
CA MET A 220 -9.05 -14.47 19.51
C MET A 220 -9.11 -15.98 19.72
N LEU A 221 -9.61 -16.69 18.73
CA LEU A 221 -9.57 -18.15 18.68
C LEU A 221 -8.30 -18.57 17.94
N ILE A 222 -7.42 -19.30 18.63
CA ILE A 222 -6.14 -19.77 18.08
C ILE A 222 -6.23 -21.31 18.01
N PHE A 223 -6.37 -21.84 16.80
CA PHE A 223 -6.64 -23.24 16.54
C PHE A 223 -5.62 -23.85 15.56
N GLU A 224 -4.94 -24.92 15.95
CA GLU A 224 -3.82 -25.51 15.20
C GLU A 224 -4.22 -26.04 13.82
N LYS A 225 -5.42 -26.59 13.68
CA LYS A 225 -5.90 -27.26 12.46
C LYS A 225 -6.73 -26.37 11.56
N LYS A 226 -7.13 -26.95 10.44
CA LYS A 226 -8.14 -26.35 9.54
C LYS A 226 -9.54 -26.40 10.15
N ILE A 227 -10.32 -25.37 9.87
CA ILE A 227 -11.74 -25.27 10.22
C ILE A 227 -12.54 -25.27 8.92
N SER A 228 -13.18 -26.38 8.62
CA SER A 228 -14.07 -26.53 7.45
C SER A 228 -15.51 -26.84 7.84
N ASN A 229 -15.71 -27.47 8.99
CA ASN A 229 -17.04 -27.89 9.49
C ASN A 229 -17.60 -26.80 10.42
N LEU A 230 -18.77 -26.29 10.05
CA LEU A 230 -19.47 -25.28 10.85
C LEU A 230 -19.94 -25.83 12.21
N LYS A 231 -20.33 -27.08 12.30
CA LYS A 231 -20.89 -27.67 13.54
C LYS A 231 -19.91 -27.57 14.70
N ASP A 232 -18.63 -27.79 14.44
CA ASP A 232 -17.59 -27.77 15.47
C ASP A 232 -17.32 -26.33 15.98
N LEU A 233 -17.50 -25.31 15.10
CA LEU A 233 -17.30 -23.90 15.40
C LEU A 233 -18.53 -23.23 16.05
N LEU A 234 -19.73 -23.71 15.78
CA LEU A 234 -21.00 -23.09 16.19
C LEU A 234 -21.09 -22.79 17.70
N PRO A 235 -20.70 -23.69 18.61
CA PRO A 235 -20.78 -23.41 20.05
C PRO A 235 -19.91 -22.22 20.50
N VAL A 236 -18.75 -22.01 19.84
CA VAL A 236 -17.87 -20.87 20.11
C VAL A 236 -18.51 -19.59 19.58
N LEU A 237 -19.04 -19.62 18.34
CA LEU A 237 -19.71 -18.45 17.74
C LEU A 237 -20.92 -17.99 18.57
N GLU A 238 -21.71 -18.91 19.10
CA GLU A 238 -22.86 -18.58 19.96
C GLU A 238 -22.41 -17.90 21.28
N LYS A 239 -21.33 -18.38 21.90
CA LYS A 239 -20.77 -17.78 23.12
C LYS A 239 -20.25 -16.37 22.85
N VAL A 240 -19.53 -16.17 21.74
CA VAL A 240 -18.99 -14.88 21.33
C VAL A 240 -20.11 -13.90 20.95
N ALA A 241 -21.13 -14.36 20.22
CA ALA A 241 -22.30 -13.55 19.88
C ALA A 241 -23.05 -13.05 21.12
N LYS A 242 -23.25 -13.92 22.13
CA LYS A 242 -23.85 -13.53 23.41
C LYS A 242 -23.01 -12.51 24.18
N ALA A 243 -21.68 -12.57 24.03
CA ALA A 243 -20.77 -11.60 24.65
C ALA A 243 -20.71 -10.26 23.89
N SER A 244 -21.31 -10.17 22.70
CA SER A 244 -21.35 -8.97 21.83
C SER A 244 -19.97 -8.38 21.56
N ARG A 245 -18.95 -9.21 21.42
CA ARG A 245 -17.57 -8.80 21.13
C ARG A 245 -17.11 -9.38 19.79
N PRO A 246 -16.25 -8.65 19.05
CA PRO A 246 -15.64 -9.17 17.84
C PRO A 246 -14.80 -10.43 18.07
N LEU A 247 -14.68 -11.26 17.05
CA LEU A 247 -13.87 -12.47 17.07
C LEU A 247 -12.86 -12.47 15.91
N LEU A 248 -11.59 -12.65 16.21
CA LEU A 248 -10.58 -13.08 15.24
C LEU A 248 -10.37 -14.59 15.35
N ILE A 249 -10.42 -15.28 14.23
CA ILE A 249 -10.08 -16.71 14.14
C ILE A 249 -8.71 -16.83 13.45
N ILE A 250 -7.75 -17.44 14.15
CA ILE A 250 -6.42 -17.77 13.63
C ILE A 250 -6.36 -19.30 13.57
N ALA A 251 -6.32 -19.85 12.36
CA ALA A 251 -6.26 -21.30 12.16
C ALA A 251 -5.31 -21.65 11.02
N GLU A 252 -4.95 -22.93 10.88
CA GLU A 252 -4.17 -23.36 9.70
C GLU A 252 -4.84 -22.90 8.40
N ASP A 253 -6.14 -23.08 8.29
CA ASP A 253 -7.00 -22.52 7.26
C ASP A 253 -8.45 -22.47 7.76
N VAL A 254 -9.28 -21.59 7.18
CA VAL A 254 -10.73 -21.60 7.37
C VAL A 254 -11.36 -21.65 5.99
N GLU A 255 -12.07 -22.72 5.68
CA GLU A 255 -12.56 -23.00 4.33
C GLU A 255 -13.99 -23.56 4.31
N GLY A 256 -14.55 -23.71 3.12
CA GLY A 256 -15.84 -24.37 2.91
C GLY A 256 -17.02 -23.70 3.61
N GLU A 257 -17.86 -24.52 4.26
CA GLU A 257 -19.08 -24.07 4.95
C GLU A 257 -18.78 -23.11 6.11
N ALA A 258 -17.67 -23.34 6.83
CA ALA A 258 -17.27 -22.50 7.95
C ALA A 258 -16.99 -21.07 7.48
N LEU A 259 -16.14 -20.89 6.45
CA LEU A 259 -15.81 -19.56 5.91
C LEU A 259 -17.05 -18.85 5.35
N ALA A 260 -17.86 -19.56 4.56
CA ALA A 260 -19.08 -19.00 3.98
C ALA A 260 -20.05 -18.49 5.06
N THR A 261 -20.21 -19.25 6.14
CA THR A 261 -21.10 -18.85 7.25
C THR A 261 -20.56 -17.65 8.02
N LEU A 262 -19.24 -17.58 8.27
CA LEU A 262 -18.62 -16.40 8.90
C LEU A 262 -18.87 -15.15 8.06
N VAL A 263 -18.66 -15.22 6.74
CA VAL A 263 -18.90 -14.09 5.81
C VAL A 263 -20.38 -13.68 5.84
N VAL A 264 -21.30 -14.62 5.74
CA VAL A 264 -22.75 -14.31 5.76
C VAL A 264 -23.16 -13.62 7.07
N ASN A 265 -22.69 -14.13 8.22
CA ASN A 265 -23.03 -13.54 9.52
C ASN A 265 -22.41 -12.15 9.70
N LYS A 266 -21.21 -11.93 9.18
CA LYS A 266 -20.56 -10.61 9.17
C LYS A 266 -21.35 -9.63 8.30
N LEU A 267 -21.75 -10.02 7.08
CA LEU A 267 -22.56 -9.18 6.17
C LEU A 267 -23.95 -8.85 6.75
N ARG A 268 -24.55 -9.78 7.48
CA ARG A 268 -25.83 -9.56 8.18
C ARG A 268 -25.70 -8.70 9.46
N GLY A 269 -24.48 -8.40 9.89
CA GLY A 269 -24.22 -7.65 11.12
C GLY A 269 -24.52 -8.45 12.41
N THR A 270 -24.76 -9.75 12.31
CA THR A 270 -25.05 -10.61 13.48
C THR A 270 -23.80 -10.97 14.26
N LEU A 271 -22.63 -10.98 13.60
CA LEU A 271 -21.34 -11.27 14.22
C LEU A 271 -20.26 -10.39 13.60
N GLN A 272 -19.49 -9.71 14.43
CA GLN A 272 -18.26 -9.04 14.00
C GLN A 272 -17.13 -10.07 14.05
N VAL A 273 -16.69 -10.54 12.89
CA VAL A 273 -15.70 -11.62 12.80
C VAL A 273 -14.76 -11.39 11.61
N ALA A 274 -13.53 -11.83 11.79
CA ALA A 274 -12.56 -12.02 10.71
C ALA A 274 -11.83 -13.35 10.91
N ALA A 275 -11.28 -13.90 9.84
CA ALA A 275 -10.48 -15.11 9.87
C ALA A 275 -9.20 -14.92 9.06
N VAL A 276 -8.09 -15.41 9.60
CA VAL A 276 -6.76 -15.36 9.00
C VAL A 276 -6.08 -16.72 9.10
N LYS A 277 -5.11 -16.97 8.20
CA LYS A 277 -4.23 -18.14 8.33
C LYS A 277 -3.22 -17.94 9.45
N ALA A 278 -2.90 -19.03 10.14
CA ALA A 278 -1.82 -19.02 11.12
C ALA A 278 -0.47 -18.76 10.43
N PRO A 279 0.42 -17.96 11.05
CA PRO A 279 1.75 -17.69 10.50
C PRO A 279 2.67 -18.91 10.59
N GLY A 280 3.59 -19.04 9.62
CA GLY A 280 4.56 -20.12 9.57
C GLY A 280 4.01 -21.46 9.05
N PHE A 281 4.86 -22.49 9.08
CA PHE A 281 4.56 -23.86 8.64
C PHE A 281 5.13 -24.88 9.63
N GLY A 282 4.47 -26.04 9.74
CA GLY A 282 4.92 -27.15 10.60
C GLY A 282 5.11 -26.71 12.06
N ASP A 283 6.18 -27.15 12.71
CA ASP A 283 6.46 -26.84 14.13
C ASP A 283 6.62 -25.36 14.41
N ARG A 284 7.09 -24.59 13.44
CA ARG A 284 7.16 -23.11 13.56
C ARG A 284 5.80 -22.48 13.68
N ARG A 285 4.81 -22.95 12.90
CA ARG A 285 3.44 -22.46 13.00
C ARG A 285 2.91 -22.67 14.41
N LYS A 286 3.10 -23.87 14.97
CA LYS A 286 2.71 -24.18 16.35
C LYS A 286 3.37 -23.23 17.35
N ALA A 287 4.68 -23.05 17.25
CA ALA A 287 5.43 -22.16 18.12
C ALA A 287 4.99 -20.69 18.03
N MET A 288 4.69 -20.18 16.81
CA MET A 288 4.17 -18.82 16.62
C MET A 288 2.76 -18.66 17.15
N MET A 289 1.90 -19.66 16.99
CA MET A 289 0.54 -19.66 17.56
C MET A 289 0.57 -19.67 19.10
N GLU A 290 1.52 -20.38 19.72
CA GLU A 290 1.76 -20.31 21.15
C GLU A 290 2.24 -18.91 21.59
N ASP A 291 3.11 -18.27 20.82
CA ASP A 291 3.56 -16.89 21.10
C ASP A 291 2.38 -15.92 21.08
N ILE A 292 1.48 -16.05 20.07
CA ILE A 292 0.24 -15.26 20.00
C ILE A 292 -0.68 -15.56 21.19
N ALA A 293 -0.80 -16.83 21.59
CA ALA A 293 -1.63 -17.22 22.73
C ALA A 293 -1.11 -16.60 24.03
N VAL A 294 0.20 -16.62 24.27
CA VAL A 294 0.83 -15.99 25.44
C VAL A 294 0.62 -14.48 25.41
N LEU A 295 0.83 -13.83 24.25
CA LEU A 295 0.64 -12.39 24.08
C LEU A 295 -0.79 -11.95 24.38
N THR A 296 -1.77 -12.75 24.00
CA THR A 296 -3.19 -12.40 24.10
C THR A 296 -3.88 -12.96 25.36
N GLY A 297 -3.15 -13.73 26.16
CA GLY A 297 -3.66 -14.36 27.36
C GLY A 297 -4.70 -15.46 27.11
N GLY A 298 -4.67 -16.05 25.90
CA GLY A 298 -5.50 -17.18 25.51
C GLY A 298 -4.74 -18.49 25.53
N ARG A 299 -5.32 -19.48 24.86
CA ARG A 299 -4.73 -20.81 24.70
C ARG A 299 -4.64 -21.17 23.22
N CYS A 300 -3.51 -21.70 22.78
CA CYS A 300 -3.42 -22.38 21.49
C CYS A 300 -4.09 -23.75 21.60
N ILE A 301 -5.15 -23.96 20.86
CA ILE A 301 -5.90 -25.21 20.86
C ILE A 301 -5.22 -26.17 19.90
N THR A 302 -4.53 -27.16 20.48
CA THR A 302 -3.77 -28.20 19.75
C THR A 302 -4.34 -29.59 20.04
N GLU A 303 -4.03 -30.55 19.16
CA GLU A 303 -4.41 -31.95 19.39
C GLU A 303 -3.79 -32.54 20.66
N ASP A 304 -2.56 -32.14 20.97
CA ASP A 304 -1.84 -32.62 22.15
C ASP A 304 -2.58 -32.32 23.46
N LEU A 305 -3.42 -31.28 23.47
CA LEU A 305 -4.24 -30.92 24.62
C LEU A 305 -5.54 -31.73 24.72
N GLY A 306 -5.90 -32.48 23.68
CA GLY A 306 -7.16 -33.23 23.63
C GLY A 306 -8.45 -32.37 23.66
N ILE A 307 -8.31 -31.03 23.49
CA ILE A 307 -9.41 -30.07 23.54
C ILE A 307 -10.09 -30.02 22.19
N LYS A 308 -11.39 -30.32 22.15
CA LYS A 308 -12.18 -30.16 20.94
C LYS A 308 -12.70 -28.75 20.80
N LEU A 309 -12.84 -28.28 19.54
CA LEU A 309 -13.32 -26.93 19.22
C LEU A 309 -14.70 -26.64 19.88
N GLU A 310 -15.58 -27.65 19.93
CA GLU A 310 -16.91 -27.57 20.56
C GLU A 310 -16.87 -27.25 22.07
N SER A 311 -15.81 -27.65 22.76
CA SER A 311 -15.68 -27.52 24.23
C SER A 311 -15.02 -26.20 24.68
N ILE A 312 -14.56 -25.36 23.75
CA ILE A 312 -13.89 -24.10 24.04
C ILE A 312 -14.82 -23.15 24.78
N THR A 313 -14.29 -22.48 25.78
CA THR A 313 -14.94 -21.44 26.56
C THR A 313 -14.38 -20.06 26.21
N LEU A 314 -15.04 -18.98 26.68
CA LEU A 314 -14.51 -17.61 26.49
C LEU A 314 -13.21 -17.36 27.26
N GLU A 315 -12.88 -18.19 28.24
CA GLU A 315 -11.63 -18.11 29.02
C GLU A 315 -10.43 -18.67 28.23
N ASP A 316 -10.68 -19.59 27.31
CA ASP A 316 -9.65 -20.16 26.43
C ASP A 316 -9.28 -19.21 25.28
N LEU A 317 -10.14 -18.22 24.99
CA LEU A 317 -9.93 -17.24 23.93
C LEU A 317 -8.94 -16.16 24.38
N GLY A 318 -8.00 -15.84 23.51
CA GLY A 318 -7.16 -14.65 23.67
C GLY A 318 -7.98 -13.37 23.60
N LYS A 319 -7.40 -12.27 24.07
CA LYS A 319 -8.02 -10.93 24.06
C LYS A 319 -7.01 -9.92 23.53
N ALA A 320 -7.48 -8.95 22.79
CA ALA A 320 -6.70 -7.79 22.40
C ALA A 320 -7.58 -6.56 22.37
N LYS A 321 -7.00 -5.39 22.68
CA LYS A 321 -7.72 -4.11 22.61
C LYS A 321 -8.08 -3.77 21.19
N ARG A 322 -7.15 -4.01 20.25
CA ARG A 322 -7.38 -3.81 18.82
C ARG A 322 -6.67 -4.86 17.99
N VAL A 323 -7.33 -5.29 16.93
CA VAL A 323 -6.72 -6.10 15.87
C VAL A 323 -7.02 -5.44 14.53
N THR A 324 -5.99 -5.17 13.75
CA THR A 324 -6.09 -4.64 12.40
C THR A 324 -5.59 -5.69 11.41
N ILE A 325 -6.38 -5.97 10.39
CA ILE A 325 -6.06 -7.00 9.40
C ILE A 325 -6.19 -6.37 8.02
N ASP A 326 -5.09 -6.29 7.30
CA ASP A 326 -5.06 -5.91 5.90
C ASP A 326 -5.02 -7.14 4.97
N LYS A 327 -4.74 -6.95 3.70
CA LYS A 327 -4.66 -8.04 2.72
C LYS A 327 -3.50 -9.01 2.99
N GLU A 328 -2.43 -8.55 3.64
CA GLU A 328 -1.18 -9.29 3.79
C GLU A 328 -0.81 -9.55 5.26
N ASN A 329 -1.23 -8.69 6.17
CA ASN A 329 -0.78 -8.68 7.56
C ASN A 329 -1.93 -8.70 8.56
N THR A 330 -1.63 -9.18 9.75
CA THR A 330 -2.48 -9.07 10.95
C THR A 330 -1.64 -8.44 12.07
N THR A 331 -2.11 -7.32 12.61
CA THR A 331 -1.48 -6.59 13.71
C THR A 331 -2.35 -6.67 14.95
N ILE A 332 -1.79 -7.16 16.05
CA ILE A 332 -2.41 -7.24 17.36
C ILE A 332 -1.81 -6.15 18.24
N VAL A 333 -2.66 -5.29 18.80
CA VAL A 333 -2.26 -4.17 19.65
C VAL A 333 -2.87 -4.34 21.04
N GLU A 334 -2.07 -4.17 22.08
CA GLU A 334 -2.45 -4.37 23.49
C GLU A 334 -3.11 -5.75 23.72
N GLY A 335 -2.31 -6.82 23.57
CA GLY A 335 -2.73 -8.18 23.91
C GLY A 335 -3.04 -8.33 25.40
N GLY A 336 -4.05 -9.14 25.73
CA GLY A 336 -4.51 -9.35 27.13
C GLY A 336 -3.64 -10.32 27.94
N GLY A 337 -2.45 -10.70 27.46
CA GLY A 337 -1.52 -11.58 28.16
C GLY A 337 -0.89 -10.92 29.38
N LYS A 338 -0.48 -11.74 30.36
CA LYS A 338 0.23 -11.23 31.52
C LYS A 338 1.69 -10.94 31.16
N GLN A 339 2.22 -9.80 31.54
CA GLN A 339 3.59 -9.39 31.27
C GLN A 339 4.63 -10.40 31.76
N ALA A 340 4.35 -11.06 32.90
CA ALA A 340 5.21 -12.13 33.45
C ALA A 340 5.29 -13.35 32.50
N ASP A 341 4.18 -13.73 31.89
CA ASP A 341 4.12 -14.88 30.98
C ASP A 341 4.83 -14.56 29.64
N ILE A 342 4.64 -13.33 29.15
CA ILE A 342 5.33 -12.82 27.96
C ILE A 342 6.86 -12.78 28.21
N ALA A 343 7.30 -12.23 29.36
CA ALA A 343 8.70 -12.19 29.72
C ALA A 343 9.32 -13.59 29.87
N ALA A 344 8.59 -14.54 30.45
CA ALA A 344 9.00 -15.94 30.54
C ALA A 344 9.16 -16.59 29.15
N ARG A 345 8.24 -16.31 28.24
CA ARG A 345 8.31 -16.80 26.85
C ARG A 345 9.51 -16.21 26.10
N VAL A 346 9.75 -14.91 26.24
CA VAL A 346 10.93 -14.22 25.69
C VAL A 346 12.23 -14.86 26.21
N ALA A 347 12.33 -15.14 27.51
CA ALA A 347 13.48 -15.80 28.11
C ALA A 347 13.68 -17.23 27.60
N GLN A 348 12.57 -17.95 27.33
CA GLN A 348 12.61 -19.27 26.72
C GLN A 348 13.20 -19.22 25.29
N ILE A 349 12.71 -18.29 24.46
CA ILE A 349 13.21 -18.14 23.08
C ILE A 349 14.70 -17.75 23.08
N ARG A 350 15.14 -16.85 23.98
CA ARG A 350 16.57 -16.49 24.12
C ARG A 350 17.44 -17.70 24.40
N ARG A 351 17.02 -18.58 25.32
CA ARG A 351 17.75 -19.83 25.60
C ARG A 351 17.82 -20.72 24.36
N GLN A 352 16.72 -20.87 23.62
CA GLN A 352 16.73 -21.65 22.38
C GLN A 352 17.69 -21.09 21.33
N ILE A 353 17.85 -19.75 21.25
CA ILE A 353 18.84 -19.10 20.37
C ILE A 353 20.27 -19.46 20.78
N GLU A 354 20.55 -19.55 22.09
CA GLU A 354 21.87 -19.90 22.61
C GLU A 354 22.19 -21.39 22.42
N GLU A 355 21.18 -22.26 22.53
CA GLU A 355 21.34 -23.73 22.46
C GLU A 355 21.37 -24.26 21.02
N THR A 356 20.80 -23.56 20.05
CA THR A 356 20.73 -24.03 18.67
C THR A 356 22.07 -23.97 17.97
N THR A 357 22.42 -25.07 17.27
CA THR A 357 23.61 -25.17 16.42
C THR A 357 23.36 -24.81 14.96
N SER A 358 22.09 -24.66 14.56
CA SER A 358 21.67 -24.32 13.21
C SER A 358 21.59 -22.81 13.05
N ASP A 359 22.34 -22.23 12.12
CA ASP A 359 22.31 -20.80 11.82
C ASP A 359 20.94 -20.37 11.31
N TYR A 360 20.27 -21.23 10.51
CA TYR A 360 18.93 -20.99 10.02
C TYR A 360 17.88 -20.96 11.14
N ASP A 361 17.94 -21.91 12.09
CA ASP A 361 17.02 -21.92 13.23
C ASP A 361 17.29 -20.74 14.16
N ARG A 362 18.56 -20.38 14.34
CA ARG A 362 18.94 -19.19 15.09
C ARG A 362 18.33 -17.92 14.51
N GLU A 363 18.42 -17.73 13.20
CA GLU A 363 17.79 -16.60 12.50
C GLU A 363 16.28 -16.56 12.74
N LYS A 364 15.60 -17.72 12.59
CA LYS A 364 14.14 -17.80 12.77
C LYS A 364 13.68 -17.62 14.23
N LEU A 365 14.50 -18.04 15.18
CA LEU A 365 14.25 -17.76 16.60
C LEU A 365 14.45 -16.27 16.92
N GLN A 366 15.45 -15.62 16.29
CA GLN A 366 15.67 -14.18 16.42
C GLN A 366 14.51 -13.36 15.84
N GLU A 367 13.96 -13.75 14.68
CA GLU A 367 12.75 -13.14 14.12
C GLU A 367 11.56 -13.25 15.09
N ARG A 368 11.33 -14.43 15.69
CA ARG A 368 10.26 -14.63 16.68
C ARG A 368 10.48 -13.78 17.93
N LEU A 369 11.72 -13.73 18.42
CA LEU A 369 12.09 -12.91 19.57
C LEU A 369 11.80 -11.43 19.30
N ALA A 370 12.21 -10.92 18.14
CA ALA A 370 12.00 -9.53 17.76
C ALA A 370 10.49 -9.18 17.71
N LYS A 371 9.66 -10.07 17.13
CA LYS A 371 8.21 -9.87 17.07
C LYS A 371 7.53 -9.87 18.43
N LEU A 372 7.96 -10.73 19.37
CA LEU A 372 7.34 -10.85 20.69
C LEU A 372 7.86 -9.81 21.69
N ALA A 373 9.17 -9.52 21.66
CA ALA A 373 9.82 -8.63 22.63
C ALA A 373 9.81 -7.15 22.20
N GLY A 374 9.67 -6.86 20.91
CA GLY A 374 9.70 -5.50 20.37
C GLY A 374 8.44 -4.70 20.66
N GLY A 375 7.31 -5.36 20.86
CA GLY A 375 6.02 -4.69 21.02
C GLY A 375 5.56 -3.98 19.74
N VAL A 376 4.60 -3.08 19.89
CA VAL A 376 4.07 -2.22 18.82
C VAL A 376 4.19 -0.77 19.26
N ALA A 377 4.82 0.06 18.43
CA ALA A 377 4.78 1.50 18.60
C ALA A 377 3.49 2.03 17.98
N VAL A 378 2.69 2.75 18.75
CA VAL A 378 1.42 3.34 18.31
C VAL A 378 1.59 4.85 18.24
N ILE A 379 1.53 5.42 17.05
CA ILE A 379 1.51 6.86 16.83
C ILE A 379 0.05 7.29 16.85
N ASN A 380 -0.37 7.93 17.93
CA ASN A 380 -1.72 8.46 18.07
C ASN A 380 -1.77 9.88 17.51
N VAL A 381 -2.37 10.04 16.34
CA VAL A 381 -2.43 11.32 15.64
C VAL A 381 -3.55 12.18 16.19
N GLY A 382 -3.20 13.38 16.69
CA GLY A 382 -4.13 14.36 17.22
C GLY A 382 -4.35 15.54 16.28
N ALA A 383 -5.60 16.05 16.21
CA ALA A 383 -5.97 17.25 15.48
C ALA A 383 -7.24 17.89 16.03
N ALA A 384 -7.51 19.14 15.63
CA ALA A 384 -8.67 19.89 16.10
C ALA A 384 -9.98 19.48 15.41
N THR A 385 -9.90 18.99 14.18
CA THR A 385 -11.06 18.57 13.37
C THR A 385 -10.85 17.19 12.76
N GLU A 386 -11.95 16.48 12.47
CA GLU A 386 -11.89 15.15 11.85
C GLU A 386 -11.20 15.19 10.46
N THR A 387 -11.44 16.23 9.67
CA THR A 387 -10.81 16.40 8.35
C THR A 387 -9.30 16.59 8.47
N GLU A 388 -8.85 17.42 9.42
CA GLU A 388 -7.42 17.61 9.70
C GLU A 388 -6.78 16.33 10.25
N MET A 389 -7.50 15.60 11.11
CA MET A 389 -7.06 14.32 11.66
C MET A 389 -6.76 13.31 10.56
N LYS A 390 -7.68 13.14 9.61
CA LYS A 390 -7.53 12.21 8.49
C LYS A 390 -6.36 12.61 7.58
N GLU A 391 -6.22 13.89 7.27
CA GLU A 391 -5.08 14.39 6.48
C GLU A 391 -3.74 14.15 7.18
N LYS A 392 -3.66 14.48 8.48
CA LYS A 392 -2.44 14.32 9.26
C LYS A 392 -2.09 12.83 9.45
N LYS A 393 -3.09 11.96 9.66
CA LYS A 393 -2.90 10.51 9.74
C LYS A 393 -2.31 9.97 8.44
N ALA A 394 -2.91 10.28 7.30
CA ALA A 394 -2.39 9.85 5.99
C ALA A 394 -0.95 10.31 5.77
N ARG A 395 -0.62 11.55 6.13
CA ARG A 395 0.74 12.09 6.03
C ARG A 395 1.74 11.35 6.93
N VAL A 396 1.34 10.95 8.14
CA VAL A 396 2.17 10.12 9.05
C VAL A 396 2.38 8.72 8.47
N GLU A 397 1.34 8.11 7.91
CA GLU A 397 1.40 6.80 7.26
C GLU A 397 2.35 6.81 6.06
N ASP A 398 2.23 7.80 5.17
CA ASP A 398 3.13 7.98 4.03
C ASP A 398 4.59 8.17 4.47
N ALA A 399 4.83 9.01 5.48
CA ALA A 399 6.16 9.24 6.02
C ALA A 399 6.75 7.99 6.68
N LEU A 400 5.94 7.17 7.35
CA LEU A 400 6.36 5.90 7.93
C LEU A 400 6.76 4.90 6.84
N HIS A 401 5.97 4.78 5.77
CA HIS A 401 6.26 3.89 4.65
C HIS A 401 7.54 4.29 3.92
N ALA A 402 7.70 5.57 3.60
CA ALA A 402 8.92 6.09 2.98
C ALA A 402 10.15 5.85 3.86
N THR A 403 10.02 6.02 5.17
CA THR A 403 11.11 5.79 6.13
C THR A 403 11.51 4.33 6.17
N ARG A 404 10.55 3.40 6.20
CA ARG A 404 10.82 1.95 6.09
C ARG A 404 11.55 1.61 4.79
N ALA A 405 11.05 2.11 3.66
CA ALA A 405 11.67 1.92 2.36
C ALA A 405 13.11 2.43 2.32
N ALA A 406 13.41 3.57 2.99
CA ALA A 406 14.75 4.11 3.10
C ALA A 406 15.68 3.27 4.00
N VAL A 407 15.16 2.71 5.07
CA VAL A 407 15.93 1.80 5.95
C VAL A 407 16.27 0.51 5.23
N GLU A 408 15.35 -0.03 4.41
CA GLU A 408 15.56 -1.27 3.65
C GLU A 408 16.61 -1.12 2.53
N GLU A 409 16.49 -0.11 1.67
CA GLU A 409 17.31 0.00 0.44
C GLU A 409 18.19 1.25 0.40
N GLY A 410 18.16 2.09 1.43
CA GLY A 410 18.90 3.33 1.48
C GLY A 410 18.20 4.49 0.78
N ILE A 411 18.92 5.59 0.65
CA ILE A 411 18.46 6.86 0.10
C ILE A 411 19.30 7.31 -1.08
N VAL A 412 18.68 8.09 -1.96
CA VAL A 412 19.31 8.76 -3.09
C VAL A 412 19.01 10.26 -3.05
N PRO A 413 19.74 11.14 -3.77
CA PRO A 413 19.37 12.55 -3.89
C PRO A 413 17.94 12.69 -4.43
N GLY A 414 17.09 13.43 -3.70
CA GLY A 414 15.68 13.57 -4.00
C GLY A 414 15.34 14.50 -5.17
N GLY A 415 14.06 14.83 -5.28
CA GLY A 415 13.57 15.79 -6.27
C GLY A 415 13.77 15.35 -7.72
N GLY A 416 13.79 14.06 -8.01
CA GLY A 416 14.05 13.51 -9.35
C GLY A 416 15.53 13.56 -9.78
N THR A 417 16.42 14.10 -8.95
CA THR A 417 17.85 14.25 -9.29
C THR A 417 18.54 12.90 -9.46
N ALA A 418 18.22 11.90 -8.65
CA ALA A 418 18.79 10.55 -8.78
C ALA A 418 18.54 9.92 -10.15
N LEU A 419 17.34 10.08 -10.71
CA LEU A 419 16.99 9.61 -12.05
C LEU A 419 17.85 10.30 -13.13
N ILE A 420 18.07 11.61 -13.01
CA ILE A 420 18.96 12.35 -13.91
C ILE A 420 20.41 11.89 -13.80
N ARG A 421 20.89 11.54 -12.60
CA ARG A 421 22.24 10.96 -12.41
C ARG A 421 22.36 9.57 -13.03
N ALA A 422 21.37 8.72 -12.82
CA ALA A 422 21.33 7.37 -13.37
C ALA A 422 21.22 7.35 -14.90
N GLN A 423 20.74 8.44 -15.53
CA GLN A 423 20.61 8.55 -16.99
C GLN A 423 21.92 8.23 -17.73
N LYS A 424 23.08 8.51 -17.14
CA LYS A 424 24.39 8.29 -17.75
C LYS A 424 24.69 6.82 -18.04
N VAL A 425 24.12 5.87 -17.27
CA VAL A 425 24.34 4.44 -17.50
C VAL A 425 23.82 4.01 -18.88
N LEU A 426 22.84 4.74 -19.42
CA LEU A 426 22.29 4.46 -20.74
C LEU A 426 23.29 4.76 -21.89
N ASP A 427 24.33 5.53 -21.65
CA ASP A 427 25.37 5.80 -22.64
C ASP A 427 26.22 4.56 -22.91
N THR A 428 26.39 3.70 -21.91
CA THR A 428 27.15 2.45 -22.00
C THR A 428 26.29 1.25 -22.43
N LEU A 429 24.96 1.42 -22.47
CA LEU A 429 24.04 0.35 -22.86
C LEU A 429 23.94 0.27 -24.39
N GLU A 430 24.63 -0.71 -24.98
CA GLU A 430 24.60 -0.96 -26.41
C GLU A 430 23.33 -1.74 -26.82
N LEU A 431 22.44 -1.09 -27.55
CA LEU A 431 21.23 -1.67 -28.13
C LEU A 431 21.15 -1.32 -29.61
N THR A 432 20.48 -2.17 -30.40
CA THR A 432 20.35 -2.01 -31.83
C THR A 432 18.89 -1.89 -32.26
N GLY A 433 18.65 -1.36 -33.48
CA GLY A 433 17.31 -1.22 -34.04
C GLY A 433 16.33 -0.48 -33.10
N ASP A 434 15.11 -0.96 -33.02
CA ASP A 434 14.05 -0.32 -32.24
C ASP A 434 14.25 -0.46 -30.73
N GLU A 435 15.07 -1.41 -30.24
CA GLU A 435 15.45 -1.46 -28.83
C GLU A 435 16.24 -0.21 -28.42
N LYS A 436 17.07 0.35 -29.31
CA LYS A 436 17.76 1.63 -29.08
C LYS A 436 16.76 2.77 -28.90
N ILE A 437 15.67 2.77 -29.69
CA ILE A 437 14.61 3.78 -29.54
C ILE A 437 13.93 3.62 -28.17
N GLY A 438 13.65 2.38 -27.73
CA GLY A 438 13.11 2.09 -26.39
C GLY A 438 13.98 2.66 -25.27
N LYS A 439 15.30 2.54 -25.38
CA LYS A 439 16.27 3.17 -24.45
C LYS A 439 16.14 4.70 -24.44
N GLU A 440 16.01 5.34 -25.59
CA GLU A 440 15.88 6.80 -25.67
C GLU A 440 14.53 7.31 -25.16
N ILE A 441 13.45 6.50 -25.26
CA ILE A 441 12.16 6.79 -24.60
C ILE A 441 12.34 6.89 -23.10
N VAL A 442 13.00 5.89 -22.47
CA VAL A 442 13.26 5.92 -21.02
C VAL A 442 14.16 7.09 -20.64
N ARG A 443 15.23 7.36 -21.43
CA ARG A 443 16.13 8.50 -21.24
C ARG A 443 15.35 9.82 -21.09
N ARG A 444 14.36 10.05 -21.93
CA ARG A 444 13.54 11.26 -21.89
C ARG A 444 12.51 11.22 -20.76
N ALA A 445 11.88 10.09 -20.55
CA ALA A 445 10.81 9.95 -19.59
C ALA A 445 11.27 10.19 -18.14
N ILE A 446 12.47 9.73 -17.78
CA ILE A 446 13.01 9.91 -16.41
C ILE A 446 13.33 11.37 -16.04
N GLU A 447 13.25 12.30 -16.98
CA GLU A 447 13.34 13.74 -16.73
C GLU A 447 11.99 14.32 -16.22
N ALA A 448 10.91 13.63 -16.51
CA ALA A 448 9.56 14.15 -16.25
C ALA A 448 9.28 14.46 -14.76
N PRO A 449 9.71 13.66 -13.77
CA PRO A 449 9.48 13.98 -12.37
C PRO A 449 10.11 15.31 -11.94
N LEU A 450 11.38 15.54 -12.24
CA LEU A 450 12.05 16.81 -11.92
C LEU A 450 11.39 17.98 -12.67
N ARG A 451 11.04 17.79 -13.93
CA ARG A 451 10.34 18.80 -14.74
C ARG A 451 9.01 19.16 -14.09
N GLN A 452 8.20 18.17 -13.72
CA GLN A 452 6.89 18.41 -13.10
C GLN A 452 6.99 19.11 -11.74
N LEU A 453 8.00 18.76 -10.93
CA LEU A 453 8.27 19.45 -9.67
C LEU A 453 8.55 20.94 -9.88
N ALA A 454 9.39 21.29 -10.87
CA ALA A 454 9.71 22.66 -11.21
C ALA A 454 8.49 23.41 -11.78
N ASP A 455 7.73 22.77 -12.68
CA ASP A 455 6.52 23.34 -13.28
C ASP A 455 5.47 23.65 -12.20
N ASN A 456 5.28 22.77 -11.20
CA ASN A 456 4.37 23.00 -10.08
C ASN A 456 4.80 24.21 -9.22
N ALA A 457 6.10 24.50 -9.17
CA ALA A 457 6.65 25.67 -8.47
C ALA A 457 6.67 26.95 -9.34
N GLY A 458 6.11 26.90 -10.55
CA GLY A 458 6.06 28.03 -11.46
C GLY A 458 7.39 28.34 -12.14
N GLN A 459 8.30 27.37 -12.19
CA GLN A 459 9.60 27.47 -12.85
C GLN A 459 9.56 26.75 -14.20
N GLU A 460 10.46 27.13 -15.13
CA GLU A 460 10.59 26.46 -16.43
C GLU A 460 11.32 25.12 -16.26
N GLY A 461 10.56 24.01 -16.16
CA GLY A 461 11.11 22.69 -15.84
C GLY A 461 12.17 22.20 -16.82
N ALA A 462 12.08 22.55 -18.10
CA ALA A 462 13.06 22.16 -19.10
C ALA A 462 14.45 22.78 -18.82
N LEU A 463 14.50 24.03 -18.39
CA LEU A 463 15.75 24.74 -18.04
C LEU A 463 16.35 24.15 -16.76
N ILE A 464 15.51 23.85 -15.76
CA ILE A 464 15.96 23.24 -14.49
C ILE A 464 16.59 21.87 -14.76
N VAL A 465 15.96 21.02 -15.58
CA VAL A 465 16.52 19.71 -15.96
C VAL A 465 17.88 19.86 -16.64
N GLN A 466 18.01 20.79 -17.59
CA GLN A 466 19.29 21.03 -18.26
C GLN A 466 20.38 21.48 -17.31
N GLU A 467 20.05 22.34 -16.35
CA GLU A 467 21.02 22.84 -15.37
C GLU A 467 21.42 21.70 -14.39
N VAL A 468 20.48 20.89 -13.94
CA VAL A 468 20.78 19.72 -13.08
C VAL A 468 21.66 18.71 -13.80
N LYS A 469 21.49 18.48 -15.11
CA LYS A 469 22.36 17.60 -15.91
C LYS A 469 23.83 18.01 -15.93
N LYS A 470 24.13 19.30 -15.87
CA LYS A 470 25.50 19.83 -15.83
C LYS A 470 26.20 19.57 -14.51
N ARG A 471 25.44 19.42 -13.43
CA ARG A 471 25.93 19.23 -12.06
C ARG A 471 26.29 17.78 -11.78
N LYS A 472 26.98 17.50 -10.68
CA LYS A 472 27.51 16.18 -10.32
C LYS A 472 27.06 15.76 -8.92
N GLY A 473 27.12 14.46 -8.66
CA GLY A 473 26.85 13.90 -7.34
C GLY A 473 25.43 14.23 -6.86
N ALA A 474 25.29 14.67 -5.62
CA ALA A 474 24.02 15.00 -4.98
C ALA A 474 23.54 16.45 -5.27
N GLU A 475 24.30 17.25 -6.05
CA GLU A 475 23.85 18.59 -6.41
C GLU A 475 22.62 18.54 -7.30
N GLY A 476 21.53 19.18 -6.89
CA GLY A 476 20.27 19.23 -7.60
C GLY A 476 19.50 20.50 -7.27
N TYR A 477 18.31 20.62 -7.78
CA TYR A 477 17.44 21.77 -7.57
C TYR A 477 16.51 21.53 -6.38
N ASN A 478 16.65 22.32 -5.33
CA ASN A 478 15.71 22.33 -4.22
C ASN A 478 14.51 23.20 -4.58
N VAL A 479 13.40 22.57 -4.92
CA VAL A 479 12.18 23.25 -5.37
C VAL A 479 11.56 24.14 -4.29
N ALA A 480 11.76 23.80 -3.00
CA ALA A 480 11.21 24.57 -1.89
C ALA A 480 11.94 25.92 -1.69
N THR A 481 13.26 25.97 -1.94
CA THR A 481 14.08 27.19 -1.76
C THR A 481 14.39 27.90 -3.08
N GLY A 482 14.23 27.24 -4.22
CA GLY A 482 14.61 27.76 -5.53
C GLY A 482 16.13 27.75 -5.80
N GLU A 483 16.89 26.96 -5.05
CA GLU A 483 18.35 26.99 -5.10
C GLU A 483 18.92 25.64 -5.58
N TYR A 484 20.13 25.70 -6.16
CA TYR A 484 20.91 24.52 -6.52
C TYR A 484 21.89 24.19 -5.39
N VAL A 485 21.64 23.08 -4.69
CA VAL A 485 22.39 22.69 -3.49
C VAL A 485 22.71 21.20 -3.51
N ASP A 486 23.59 20.75 -2.60
CA ASP A 486 23.75 19.34 -2.27
C ASP A 486 22.47 18.86 -1.54
N LEU A 487 21.63 18.14 -2.27
CA LEU A 487 20.31 17.73 -1.79
C LEU A 487 20.37 16.78 -0.60
N VAL A 488 21.38 15.91 -0.53
CA VAL A 488 21.56 15.01 0.61
C VAL A 488 21.89 15.80 1.87
N LYS A 489 22.78 16.79 1.78
CA LYS A 489 23.09 17.67 2.93
C LYS A 489 21.92 18.58 3.30
N ALA A 490 21.12 18.98 2.33
CA ALA A 490 19.93 19.79 2.54
C ALA A 490 18.73 18.96 3.07
N GLY A 491 18.89 17.63 3.24
CA GLY A 491 17.83 16.74 3.68
C GLY A 491 16.80 16.37 2.60
N VAL A 492 16.98 16.81 1.35
CA VAL A 492 16.08 16.47 0.22
C VAL A 492 16.52 15.14 -0.36
N VAL A 493 15.94 14.07 0.16
CA VAL A 493 16.29 12.68 -0.19
C VAL A 493 15.05 11.88 -0.56
N ASP A 494 15.21 10.92 -1.44
CA ASP A 494 14.18 9.96 -1.80
C ASP A 494 14.62 8.54 -1.40
N PRO A 495 13.74 7.68 -0.87
CA PRO A 495 14.05 6.26 -0.68
C PRO A 495 14.34 5.59 -2.02
N THR A 496 15.42 4.82 -2.08
CA THR A 496 15.82 4.11 -3.31
C THR A 496 14.73 3.15 -3.78
N LYS A 497 14.11 2.42 -2.85
CA LYS A 497 13.00 1.50 -3.11
C LYS A 497 11.81 2.21 -3.77
N VAL A 498 11.45 3.40 -3.30
CA VAL A 498 10.36 4.21 -3.87
C VAL A 498 10.69 4.60 -5.31
N THR A 499 11.87 5.18 -5.53
CA THR A 499 12.28 5.68 -6.85
C THR A 499 12.36 4.57 -7.89
N ARG A 500 12.96 3.39 -7.54
CA ARG A 500 13.06 2.26 -8.46
C ARG A 500 11.72 1.60 -8.74
N SER A 501 10.86 1.42 -7.70
CA SER A 501 9.55 0.79 -7.87
C SER A 501 8.62 1.64 -8.73
N ALA A 502 8.65 2.97 -8.55
CA ALA A 502 7.92 3.89 -9.40
C ALA A 502 8.31 3.75 -10.88
N LEU A 503 9.61 3.67 -11.19
CA LEU A 503 10.08 3.50 -12.56
C LEU A 503 9.73 2.11 -13.13
N GLN A 504 9.90 1.05 -12.37
CA GLN A 504 9.60 -0.33 -12.80
C GLN A 504 8.12 -0.52 -13.09
N ASN A 505 7.23 -0.07 -12.20
CA ASN A 505 5.78 -0.18 -12.37
C ASN A 505 5.29 0.67 -13.55
N ALA A 506 5.81 1.90 -13.68
CA ALA A 506 5.52 2.76 -14.82
C ALA A 506 5.91 2.12 -16.16
N ALA A 507 7.12 1.58 -16.25
CA ALA A 507 7.60 0.93 -17.47
C ALA A 507 6.82 -0.36 -17.82
N SER A 508 6.46 -1.15 -16.81
CA SER A 508 5.69 -2.38 -16.99
C SER A 508 4.35 -2.10 -17.68
N ILE A 509 3.55 -1.22 -17.10
CA ILE A 509 2.22 -0.89 -17.66
C ILE A 509 2.33 -0.12 -18.99
N SER A 510 3.25 0.85 -19.09
CA SER A 510 3.45 1.58 -20.35
C SER A 510 3.89 0.66 -21.49
N GLY A 511 4.72 -0.36 -21.19
CA GLY A 511 5.11 -1.37 -22.17
C GLY A 511 3.93 -2.21 -22.68
N LEU A 512 3.00 -2.57 -21.79
CA LEU A 512 1.76 -3.26 -22.18
C LEU A 512 0.85 -2.36 -23.02
N LEU A 513 0.69 -1.09 -22.63
CA LEU A 513 -0.08 -0.10 -23.40
C LEU A 513 0.48 0.11 -24.81
N LEU A 514 1.82 0.16 -24.96
CA LEU A 514 2.47 0.33 -26.27
C LEU A 514 2.27 -0.87 -27.20
N THR A 515 2.15 -2.08 -26.64
CA THR A 515 1.94 -3.32 -27.42
C THR A 515 0.46 -3.63 -27.64
N THR A 516 -0.46 -2.79 -27.15
CA THR A 516 -1.90 -2.97 -27.33
C THR A 516 -2.31 -2.66 -28.77
N GLU A 517 -3.07 -3.57 -29.38
CA GLU A 517 -3.59 -3.45 -30.75
C GLU A 517 -5.10 -3.24 -30.77
N ALA A 518 -5.81 -3.85 -29.82
CA ALA A 518 -7.27 -3.77 -29.74
C ALA A 518 -7.74 -3.50 -28.30
N VAL A 519 -8.80 -2.73 -28.18
CA VAL A 519 -9.47 -2.47 -26.90
C VAL A 519 -10.93 -2.91 -27.04
N ILE A 520 -11.43 -3.67 -26.07
CA ILE A 520 -12.75 -4.26 -26.06
C ILE A 520 -13.51 -3.77 -24.84
N ALA A 521 -14.58 -3.00 -25.06
CA ALA A 521 -15.41 -2.45 -23.98
C ALA A 521 -16.83 -2.99 -24.04
N GLU A 522 -17.55 -2.93 -22.92
CA GLU A 522 -18.98 -3.18 -22.91
C GLU A 522 -19.72 -2.02 -23.56
N LEU A 523 -20.78 -2.33 -24.30
CA LEU A 523 -21.70 -1.29 -24.75
C LEU A 523 -22.45 -0.74 -23.54
N PRO A 524 -22.55 0.59 -23.38
CA PRO A 524 -23.39 1.17 -22.34
C PRO A 524 -24.82 0.61 -22.45
N GLU A 525 -25.35 0.11 -21.35
CA GLU A 525 -26.78 -0.23 -21.31
C GLU A 525 -27.56 1.06 -21.61
N LYS A 526 -28.36 1.04 -22.68
CA LYS A 526 -29.34 2.10 -22.88
C LYS A 526 -30.27 2.07 -21.68
N ASP A 527 -30.36 3.16 -20.95
CA ASP A 527 -31.36 3.36 -19.90
C ASP A 527 -32.71 2.87 -20.42
N LYS A 528 -33.17 1.74 -19.92
CA LYS A 528 -34.55 1.32 -20.14
C LYS A 528 -35.39 2.38 -19.46
N ALA A 529 -36.04 3.24 -20.26
CA ALA A 529 -37.03 4.14 -19.74
C ALA A 529 -37.93 3.37 -18.78
N PRO A 530 -38.24 3.89 -17.58
CA PRO A 530 -39.08 3.19 -16.64
C PRO A 530 -40.36 2.79 -17.34
N ALA A 531 -40.67 1.49 -17.33
CA ALA A 531 -41.89 0.96 -17.93
C ALA A 531 -43.07 1.74 -17.34
N MET A 532 -43.77 2.49 -18.19
CA MET A 532 -45.02 3.13 -17.77
C MET A 532 -45.93 2.06 -17.18
N PRO A 533 -46.48 2.25 -15.97
CA PRO A 533 -47.47 1.32 -15.45
C PRO A 533 -48.61 1.21 -16.45
N PRO A 534 -49.14 0.00 -16.72
CA PRO A 534 -50.23 -0.19 -17.64
C PRO A 534 -51.40 0.67 -17.16
N GLY A 535 -51.81 1.61 -18.03
CA GLY A 535 -52.93 2.52 -17.78
C GLY A 535 -54.16 1.73 -17.38
N GLY A 536 -54.65 1.97 -16.17
CA GLY A 536 -55.92 1.43 -15.69
C GLY A 536 -57.03 1.81 -16.64
N GLY A 537 -57.63 0.79 -17.30
CA GLY A 537 -58.77 0.93 -18.15
C GLY A 537 -59.91 1.63 -17.41
N GLY A 538 -60.43 2.69 -18.03
CA GLY A 538 -61.62 3.38 -17.57
C GLY A 538 -62.80 2.43 -17.47
N MET A 539 -63.46 2.43 -16.33
CA MET A 539 -64.78 1.85 -16.17
C MET A 539 -65.84 2.89 -16.55
N GLY A 540 -66.59 2.49 -17.56
CA GLY A 540 -67.68 3.26 -18.12
C GLY A 540 -68.79 3.56 -17.13
N GLY A 541 -69.61 4.54 -17.50
CA GLY A 541 -70.66 5.08 -16.76
C GLY A 541 -71.83 4.14 -16.40
N MET A 542 -72.53 4.52 -15.41
CA MET A 542 -73.89 4.14 -15.20
C MET A 542 -74.74 5.42 -15.10
N ASP A 543 -75.67 5.48 -16.05
CA ASP A 543 -76.90 6.31 -15.94
C ASP A 543 -77.65 5.96 -14.66
N TYR A 544 -78.08 6.94 -13.94
CA TYR A 544 -79.45 7.28 -13.51
C TYR A 544 -79.42 8.55 -12.68
#